data_59a9465c567b8ed945f27604f8fd0adc
#
_entry.id   59a9465c567b8ed945f27604f8fd0adc
#
_cell.length_a   1.000
_cell.length_b   1.000
_cell.length_c   1.000
_cell.angle_alpha   90.00
_cell.angle_beta   90.00
_cell.angle_gamma   90.00
#
_symmetry.space_group_name_H-M   'P 1'
#
loop_
_entity.id
_entity.type
_entity.pdbx_description
1 polymer ?
#
loop_
_entity_poly.entity_id
_entity_poly.type
_entity_poly.pdbx_seq_one_letter_code
_entity_poly.pdbx_strand_id
1 'polypeptide(L)'
;MNLTRRRAVLTSVAAAAAGLPILDDLAGKGASAAAAEAEFASNTALYSSGTYQEGVHWARRFRCGTRPDLLDNASGGSEPVRSTAVIAPHGGGIEGGTSELCLAIAGYTLTGAGATPPVPVAGVPQRDYWMFEGLASSSQLHVTSTNCDDPAALAVCAANLYAVSLHGFGPDTGPAKQILIGGRDQRLTRNLKAAFTRHGLTTGTGDPELEVTVTVAGSGSPLNGDDPANIVNRTRSAAGAQLEISTALRTAMFGDFDGAARRRETAGVGPVRQAHFWNGFVDAVRDAVDRHERGLDA
;
A
#
# COMPACT_ATOMS: atom_id res chain seq x y z
N MET A 1 24.62 25.45 -50.21
CA MET A 1 23.70 24.30 -50.31
C MET A 1 22.73 24.34 -49.15
N ASN A 2 21.47 24.64 -49.46
CA ASN A 2 20.40 24.87 -48.49
C ASN A 2 19.80 23.55 -48.02
N LEU A 3 19.68 23.37 -46.69
CA LEU A 3 18.86 22.35 -46.10
C LEU A 3 17.67 22.97 -45.43
N THR A 4 16.52 22.76 -46.02
CA THR A 4 15.19 23.22 -45.65
C THR A 4 14.64 22.51 -44.42
N ARG A 5 14.26 23.24 -43.40
CA ARG A 5 13.49 22.77 -42.26
C ARG A 5 12.04 22.51 -42.69
N ARG A 6 11.54 21.31 -42.51
CA ARG A 6 10.10 21.01 -42.59
C ARG A 6 9.50 21.04 -41.16
N ARG A 7 8.63 22.02 -40.97
CA ARG A 7 7.69 22.11 -39.86
C ARG A 7 6.48 21.24 -40.19
N ALA A 8 6.12 20.30 -39.32
CA ALA A 8 4.82 19.64 -39.37
C ALA A 8 3.82 20.43 -38.51
N VAL A 9 2.75 20.87 -39.13
CA VAL A 9 1.59 21.50 -38.48
C VAL A 9 0.58 20.39 -38.22
N LEU A 10 0.23 20.17 -36.97
CA LEU A 10 -0.89 19.30 -36.57
C LEU A 10 -2.17 20.18 -36.51
N THR A 11 -3.06 19.94 -37.42
CA THR A 11 -4.42 20.52 -37.43
C THR A 11 -5.37 19.62 -36.64
N SER A 12 -5.93 20.16 -35.59
CA SER A 12 -7.03 19.55 -34.81
C SER A 12 -8.35 19.70 -35.59
N VAL A 13 -9.04 18.61 -35.84
CA VAL A 13 -10.41 18.59 -36.35
C VAL A 13 -11.35 18.27 -35.18
N ALA A 14 -12.15 19.26 -34.83
CA ALA A 14 -13.29 19.09 -33.94
C ALA A 14 -14.51 18.64 -34.79
N ALA A 15 -15.09 17.50 -34.46
CA ALA A 15 -16.37 17.07 -35.01
C ALA A 15 -17.40 17.07 -33.86
N ALA A 16 -18.33 18.01 -33.97
CA ALA A 16 -19.56 18.02 -33.19
C ALA A 16 -20.58 17.09 -33.86
N ALA A 17 -21.18 16.19 -33.12
CA ALA A 17 -22.38 15.51 -33.50
C ALA A 17 -23.37 15.50 -32.34
N ALA A 18 -24.51 16.13 -32.58
CA ALA A 18 -25.65 16.21 -31.68
C ALA A 18 -26.57 15.02 -31.89
N GLY A 19 -27.23 14.57 -30.80
CA GLY A 19 -28.61 14.08 -30.94
C GLY A 19 -28.92 12.68 -30.42
N LEU A 20 -29.59 12.67 -29.32
CA LEU A 20 -30.79 12.00 -28.85
C LEU A 20 -30.65 10.88 -27.78
N PRO A 21 -31.60 10.82 -26.84
CA PRO A 21 -31.52 10.05 -25.61
C PRO A 21 -32.13 8.66 -25.77
N ILE A 22 -31.52 7.65 -25.16
CA ILE A 22 -32.18 6.36 -24.91
C ILE A 22 -31.96 5.99 -23.44
N LEU A 23 -33.05 5.75 -22.83
CA LEU A 23 -33.45 5.18 -21.54
C LEU A 23 -32.50 4.21 -20.84
N ASP A 24 -32.46 4.42 -19.52
CA ASP A 24 -32.42 3.45 -18.43
C ASP A 24 -31.62 2.15 -18.63
N ASP A 25 -30.52 2.07 -17.88
CA ASP A 25 -30.36 0.87 -17.07
C ASP A 25 -29.63 1.20 -15.77
N LEU A 26 -30.28 0.88 -14.65
CA LEU A 26 -29.79 0.98 -13.28
C LEU A 26 -28.78 -0.14 -13.02
N ALA A 27 -27.54 0.06 -13.47
CA ALA A 27 -26.41 -0.77 -13.04
C ALA A 27 -25.41 0.13 -12.29
N GLY A 28 -25.19 -0.20 -11.04
CA GLY A 28 -24.46 0.56 -10.03
C GLY A 28 -23.22 1.29 -10.56
N LYS A 29 -23.27 2.60 -10.50
CA LYS A 29 -22.09 3.46 -10.57
C LYS A 29 -21.28 3.22 -9.29
N GLY A 30 -20.34 2.28 -9.35
CA GLY A 30 -19.24 2.24 -8.41
C GLY A 30 -18.51 3.57 -8.54
N ALA A 31 -18.49 4.37 -7.48
CA ALA A 31 -17.73 5.59 -7.44
C ALA A 31 -16.25 5.26 -7.69
N SER A 32 -15.71 5.77 -8.79
CA SER A 32 -14.29 5.73 -9.08
C SER A 32 -13.60 6.60 -8.03
N ALA A 33 -12.86 5.99 -7.11
CA ALA A 33 -11.88 6.71 -6.33
C ALA A 33 -10.87 7.31 -7.33
N ALA A 34 -10.96 8.60 -7.59
CA ALA A 34 -9.99 9.29 -8.41
C ALA A 34 -8.66 9.25 -7.65
N ALA A 35 -7.70 8.48 -8.15
CA ALA A 35 -6.33 8.60 -7.70
C ALA A 35 -5.91 10.06 -7.90
N ALA A 36 -5.35 10.69 -6.88
CA ALA A 36 -4.83 12.05 -7.00
C ALA A 36 -3.84 12.07 -8.17
N GLU A 37 -3.99 13.03 -9.09
CA GLU A 37 -3.03 13.20 -10.17
C GLU A 37 -1.64 13.42 -9.56
N ALA A 38 -0.68 12.59 -9.96
CA ALA A 38 0.70 12.70 -9.49
C ALA A 38 1.34 13.95 -10.11
N GLU A 39 1.85 14.85 -9.27
CA GLU A 39 2.59 16.04 -9.73
C GLU A 39 3.92 15.65 -10.39
N PHE A 40 4.50 14.55 -9.99
CA PHE A 40 5.80 14.07 -10.47
C PHE A 40 5.67 12.77 -11.26
N ALA A 41 6.36 12.72 -12.39
CA ALA A 41 6.37 11.55 -13.26
C ALA A 41 7.08 10.33 -12.62
N SER A 42 7.92 10.53 -11.60
CA SER A 42 8.60 9.46 -10.86
C SER A 42 9.20 9.98 -9.55
N ASN A 43 9.68 9.08 -8.68
CA ASN A 43 10.42 9.48 -7.48
C ASN A 43 11.70 10.23 -7.84
N THR A 44 12.43 9.78 -8.86
CA THR A 44 13.64 10.49 -9.34
C THR A 44 13.31 11.91 -9.78
N ALA A 45 12.20 12.13 -10.46
CA ALA A 45 11.75 13.46 -10.86
C ALA A 45 11.43 14.34 -9.64
N LEU A 46 10.75 13.79 -8.63
CA LEU A 46 10.49 14.47 -7.36
C LEU A 46 11.79 14.82 -6.63
N TYR A 47 12.72 13.88 -6.51
CA TYR A 47 14.00 14.10 -5.81
C TYR A 47 14.85 15.16 -6.49
N SER A 48 14.72 15.32 -7.79
CA SER A 48 15.46 16.29 -8.60
C SER A 48 14.77 17.64 -8.75
N SER A 49 13.55 17.80 -8.23
CA SER A 49 12.72 19.00 -8.47
C SER A 49 13.30 20.28 -7.87
N GLY A 50 14.15 20.17 -6.83
CA GLY A 50 14.66 21.31 -6.06
C GLY A 50 13.61 21.99 -5.17
N THR A 51 12.33 21.72 -5.38
CA THR A 51 11.22 22.29 -4.59
C THR A 51 11.05 21.55 -3.27
N TYR A 52 11.16 20.23 -3.31
CA TYR A 52 10.98 19.36 -2.14
C TYR A 52 12.28 18.69 -1.75
N GLN A 53 12.64 18.78 -0.48
CA GLN A 53 13.93 18.30 0.05
C GLN A 53 13.71 17.13 1.01
N GLU A 54 14.58 16.12 0.90
CA GLU A 54 14.63 15.00 1.86
C GLU A 54 14.97 15.50 3.27
N GLY A 55 14.30 14.98 4.27
CA GLY A 55 14.45 15.38 5.66
C GLY A 55 13.67 16.65 6.06
N VAL A 56 13.11 17.39 5.08
CA VAL A 56 12.29 18.59 5.30
C VAL A 56 10.85 18.37 4.88
N HIS A 57 10.64 17.93 3.65
CA HIS A 57 9.31 17.75 3.05
C HIS A 57 8.93 16.29 2.97
N TRP A 58 9.90 15.40 2.76
CA TRP A 58 9.72 13.97 2.65
C TRP A 58 10.91 13.20 3.21
N ALA A 59 10.74 11.91 3.45
CA ALA A 59 11.81 11.01 3.87
C ALA A 59 11.60 9.63 3.26
N ARG A 60 12.70 8.93 2.99
CA ARG A 60 12.72 7.50 2.67
C ARG A 60 13.18 6.72 3.89
N ARG A 61 12.48 5.65 4.18
CA ARG A 61 12.86 4.75 5.26
C ARG A 61 12.77 3.33 4.77
N PHE A 62 13.85 2.59 4.96
CA PHE A 62 13.89 1.22 4.47
C PHE A 62 14.83 0.35 5.28
N ARG A 63 14.60 -0.94 5.21
CA ARG A 63 15.49 -1.97 5.68
C ARG A 63 15.45 -3.14 4.70
N CYS A 64 16.64 -3.66 4.35
CA CYS A 64 16.80 -4.76 3.42
C CYS A 64 17.76 -5.78 4.01
N GLY A 65 17.53 -7.06 3.76
CA GLY A 65 18.42 -8.14 4.21
C GLY A 65 18.18 -8.54 5.66
N THR A 66 16.94 -8.45 6.14
CA THR A 66 16.57 -8.79 7.53
C THR A 66 16.42 -10.29 7.79
N ARG A 67 16.88 -11.14 6.90
CA ARG A 67 16.76 -12.59 7.04
C ARG A 67 17.71 -13.10 8.10
N PRO A 68 17.23 -13.53 9.29
CA PRO A 68 18.10 -14.08 10.32
C PRO A 68 18.54 -15.50 10.04
N ASP A 69 17.96 -16.13 9.05
CA ASP A 69 17.96 -17.57 8.80
C ASP A 69 18.65 -17.93 7.49
N LEU A 70 19.82 -17.35 7.25
CA LEU A 70 20.79 -17.94 6.33
C LEU A 70 21.29 -19.28 6.86
N LEU A 71 20.39 -20.05 7.47
CA LEU A 71 20.70 -21.38 7.94
C LEU A 71 20.81 -22.29 6.73
N ASP A 72 21.96 -22.94 6.65
CA ASP A 72 22.12 -24.05 5.74
C ASP A 72 21.14 -25.17 6.11
N ASN A 73 20.19 -25.44 5.23
CA ASN A 73 19.23 -26.55 5.39
C ASN A 73 19.82 -27.94 5.12
N ALA A 74 21.14 -28.08 5.08
CA ALA A 74 21.82 -29.37 4.89
C ALA A 74 21.39 -30.45 5.89
N SER A 75 20.87 -30.05 7.05
CA SER A 75 20.31 -30.96 8.07
C SER A 75 18.82 -31.29 7.88
N GLY A 76 18.18 -30.85 6.78
CA GLY A 76 16.78 -31.16 6.49
C GLY A 76 15.76 -30.31 7.27
N GLY A 77 16.12 -29.07 7.62
CA GLY A 77 15.18 -28.11 8.23
C GLY A 77 14.02 -27.77 7.29
N SER A 78 12.83 -27.62 7.87
CA SER A 78 11.58 -27.30 7.15
C SER A 78 11.12 -25.85 7.37
N GLU A 79 12.01 -24.98 7.81
CA GLU A 79 11.64 -23.58 8.06
C GLU A 79 11.25 -22.86 6.75
N PRO A 80 10.19 -22.05 6.77
CA PRO A 80 9.76 -21.31 5.59
C PRO A 80 10.80 -20.26 5.21
N VAL A 81 10.97 -20.04 3.91
CA VAL A 81 11.79 -18.93 3.41
C VAL A 81 11.02 -17.63 3.65
N ARG A 82 11.41 -16.89 4.68
CA ARG A 82 10.86 -15.56 4.97
C ARG A 82 11.43 -14.57 3.95
N SER A 83 10.64 -14.23 2.97
CA SER A 83 11.06 -13.38 1.85
C SER A 83 9.92 -12.50 1.35
N THR A 84 9.35 -11.73 2.27
CA THR A 84 8.31 -10.76 1.96
C THR A 84 8.77 -9.35 2.34
N ALA A 85 8.63 -8.41 1.41
CA ALA A 85 8.76 -6.99 1.67
C ALA A 85 7.39 -6.40 2.04
N VAL A 86 7.37 -5.47 2.99
CA VAL A 86 6.20 -4.63 3.31
C VAL A 86 6.52 -3.21 2.88
N ILE A 87 5.71 -2.63 2.00
CA ILE A 87 5.98 -1.30 1.46
C ILE A 87 4.81 -0.34 1.66
N ALA A 88 5.13 0.95 1.85
CA ALA A 88 4.16 2.04 1.93
C ALA A 88 4.62 3.20 1.03
N PRO A 89 4.23 3.18 -0.26
CA PRO A 89 4.68 4.19 -1.22
C PRO A 89 4.23 5.61 -0.91
N HIS A 90 3.15 5.76 -0.16
CA HIS A 90 2.52 7.04 0.14
C HIS A 90 2.36 7.28 1.64
N GLY A 91 3.40 6.97 2.40
CA GLY A 91 3.37 7.08 3.86
C GLY A 91 3.33 8.51 4.41
N GLY A 92 3.38 8.61 5.74
CA GLY A 92 3.44 9.88 6.45
C GLY A 92 2.16 10.71 6.32
N GLY A 93 2.26 11.89 5.74
CA GLY A 93 1.15 12.83 5.54
C GLY A 93 0.41 12.65 4.20
N ILE A 94 0.86 11.76 3.32
CA ILE A 94 0.20 11.51 2.01
C ILE A 94 -1.04 10.64 2.22
N GLU A 95 -0.84 9.40 2.69
CA GLU A 95 -1.90 8.46 3.05
C GLU A 95 -1.72 8.03 4.50
N GLY A 96 -2.13 8.89 5.43
CA GLY A 96 -1.88 8.72 6.86
C GLY A 96 -2.25 7.33 7.39
N GLY A 97 -1.40 6.77 8.23
CA GLY A 97 -1.55 5.43 8.82
C GLY A 97 -0.76 4.32 8.12
N THR A 98 -0.44 4.48 6.84
CA THR A 98 0.25 3.42 6.08
C THR A 98 1.68 3.17 6.52
N SER A 99 2.42 4.21 6.94
CA SER A 99 3.77 4.06 7.51
C SER A 99 3.77 3.30 8.82
N GLU A 100 2.83 3.62 9.70
CA GLU A 100 2.68 2.97 10.99
C GLU A 100 2.33 1.49 10.81
N LEU A 101 1.39 1.19 9.91
CA LEU A 101 1.04 -0.19 9.55
C LEU A 101 2.22 -0.93 8.92
N CYS A 102 2.98 -0.27 8.05
CA CYS A 102 4.17 -0.86 7.42
C CYS A 102 5.18 -1.35 8.46
N LEU A 103 5.55 -0.50 9.42
CA LEU A 103 6.47 -0.88 10.50
C LEU A 103 5.89 -1.98 11.37
N ALA A 104 4.62 -1.87 11.79
CA ALA A 104 3.96 -2.88 12.60
C ALA A 104 3.97 -4.24 11.90
N ILE A 105 3.51 -4.32 10.66
CA ILE A 105 3.44 -5.57 9.89
C ILE A 105 4.85 -6.15 9.67
N ALA A 106 5.84 -5.29 9.38
CA ALA A 106 7.22 -5.71 9.20
C ALA A 106 7.92 -6.13 10.51
N GLY A 107 7.28 -5.98 11.67
CA GLY A 107 7.78 -6.46 12.96
C GLY A 107 8.69 -5.46 13.69
N TYR A 108 8.47 -4.16 13.50
CA TYR A 108 9.26 -3.12 14.12
C TYR A 108 8.44 -2.16 14.97
N THR A 109 9.11 -1.49 15.91
CA THR A 109 8.51 -0.42 16.72
C THR A 109 8.16 0.79 15.85
N LEU A 110 7.11 1.51 16.26
CA LEU A 110 6.63 2.69 15.54
C LEU A 110 7.53 3.89 15.86
N THR A 111 8.34 4.31 14.91
CA THR A 111 9.20 5.50 15.03
C THR A 111 8.99 6.44 13.84
N GLY A 112 9.28 7.73 14.02
CA GLY A 112 9.19 8.73 12.94
C GLY A 112 10.49 8.88 12.15
N ALA A 113 10.41 9.53 11.00
CA ALA A 113 11.58 9.96 10.25
C ALA A 113 12.44 10.90 11.09
N GLY A 114 13.77 10.72 11.03
CA GLY A 114 14.72 11.52 11.82
C GLY A 114 14.79 11.16 13.32
N ALA A 115 13.93 10.25 13.80
CA ALA A 115 13.98 9.75 15.16
C ALA A 115 14.91 8.53 15.29
N THR A 116 14.94 7.94 16.50
CA THR A 116 15.64 6.67 16.74
C THR A 116 15.19 5.62 15.72
N PRO A 117 16.09 4.87 15.09
CA PRO A 117 15.73 3.82 14.16
C PRO A 117 14.76 2.82 14.79
N PRO A 118 13.81 2.27 14.02
CA PRO A 118 12.89 1.26 14.54
C PRO A 118 13.66 0.01 14.95
N VAL A 119 13.29 -0.56 16.09
CA VAL A 119 13.89 -1.80 16.61
C VAL A 119 12.93 -2.98 16.42
N PRO A 120 13.46 -4.20 16.26
CA PRO A 120 12.64 -5.41 16.20
C PRO A 120 11.73 -5.54 17.42
N VAL A 121 10.47 -5.91 17.18
CA VAL A 121 9.52 -6.29 18.23
C VAL A 121 9.78 -7.75 18.62
N ALA A 122 9.99 -8.00 19.91
CA ALA A 122 10.28 -9.34 20.40
C ALA A 122 9.15 -10.34 20.06
N GLY A 123 9.51 -11.52 19.57
CA GLY A 123 8.58 -12.58 19.20
C GLY A 123 7.84 -12.35 17.87
N VAL A 124 8.11 -11.25 17.16
CA VAL A 124 7.52 -10.98 15.86
C VAL A 124 8.58 -11.20 14.77
N PRO A 125 8.30 -12.00 13.73
CA PRO A 125 9.20 -12.15 12.60
C PRO A 125 9.43 -10.80 11.90
N GLN A 126 10.70 -10.46 11.70
CA GLN A 126 11.05 -9.24 10.97
C GLN A 126 11.02 -9.50 9.47
N ARG A 127 10.59 -8.47 8.72
CA ARG A 127 10.56 -8.44 7.26
C ARG A 127 11.25 -7.19 6.74
N ASP A 128 11.71 -7.24 5.52
CA ASP A 128 12.18 -6.07 4.82
C ASP A 128 11.04 -5.07 4.64
N TYR A 129 11.36 -3.79 4.69
CA TYR A 129 10.37 -2.74 4.44
C TYR A 129 10.97 -1.59 3.65
N TRP A 130 10.11 -0.89 2.95
CA TRP A 130 10.38 0.41 2.36
C TRP A 130 9.16 1.30 2.50
N MET A 131 9.38 2.59 2.79
CA MET A 131 8.33 3.58 2.78
C MET A 131 8.86 4.93 2.30
N PHE A 132 8.02 5.64 1.56
CA PHE A 132 8.18 7.04 1.25
C PHE A 132 7.19 7.81 2.12
N GLU A 133 7.66 8.76 2.91
CA GLU A 133 6.84 9.51 3.87
C GLU A 133 6.81 10.99 3.51
N GLY A 134 5.61 11.55 3.32
CA GLY A 134 5.42 12.99 3.40
C GLY A 134 5.56 13.44 4.85
N LEU A 135 6.48 14.40 5.13
CA LEU A 135 6.69 14.92 6.48
C LEU A 135 5.66 15.98 6.87
N ALA A 136 4.98 16.54 5.87
CA ALA A 136 3.78 17.36 6.01
C ALA A 136 2.65 16.74 5.19
N SER A 137 1.40 17.15 5.45
CA SER A 137 0.27 16.74 4.60
C SER A 137 0.45 17.35 3.21
N SER A 138 0.70 16.53 2.21
CA SER A 138 0.86 16.99 0.83
C SER A 138 0.54 15.89 -0.17
N SER A 139 -0.56 16.06 -0.90
CA SER A 139 -0.89 15.24 -2.06
C SER A 139 0.11 15.45 -3.22
N GLN A 140 0.83 16.56 -3.24
CA GLN A 140 1.84 16.90 -4.25
C GLN A 140 3.04 15.96 -4.23
N LEU A 141 3.30 15.29 -3.10
CA LEU A 141 4.37 14.28 -2.98
C LEU A 141 3.94 12.89 -3.45
N HIS A 142 2.71 12.74 -3.92
CA HIS A 142 2.19 11.46 -4.40
C HIS A 142 2.80 11.10 -5.76
N VAL A 143 3.51 9.99 -5.84
CA VAL A 143 4.02 9.39 -7.08
C VAL A 143 3.32 8.06 -7.29
N THR A 144 2.62 7.91 -8.40
CA THR A 144 1.90 6.66 -8.71
C THR A 144 2.80 5.43 -8.60
N SER A 145 2.32 4.35 -7.99
CA SER A 145 3.11 3.13 -7.73
C SER A 145 3.70 2.48 -8.97
N THR A 146 3.08 2.68 -10.14
CA THR A 146 3.63 2.25 -11.45
C THR A 146 4.84 3.06 -11.89
N ASN A 147 4.99 4.27 -11.35
CA ASN A 147 6.07 5.20 -11.64
C ASN A 147 7.13 5.24 -10.51
N CYS A 148 7.01 4.35 -9.55
CA CYS A 148 7.98 4.26 -8.45
C CYS A 148 9.31 3.71 -8.97
N ASP A 149 10.30 4.59 -9.08
CA ASP A 149 11.66 4.30 -9.55
C ASP A 149 12.72 4.53 -8.45
N ASP A 150 12.32 4.66 -7.18
CA ASP A 150 13.24 4.79 -6.06
C ASP A 150 14.18 3.57 -5.97
N PRO A 151 15.52 3.78 -5.99
CA PRO A 151 16.45 2.67 -6.01
C PRO A 151 16.37 1.76 -4.79
N ALA A 152 16.02 2.30 -3.61
CA ALA A 152 15.87 1.50 -2.39
C ALA A 152 14.57 0.67 -2.44
N ALA A 153 13.46 1.24 -2.96
CA ALA A 153 12.23 0.51 -3.18
C ALA A 153 12.45 -0.68 -4.12
N LEU A 154 13.09 -0.41 -5.27
CA LEU A 154 13.41 -1.43 -6.26
C LEU A 154 14.33 -2.52 -5.66
N ALA A 155 15.35 -2.13 -4.89
CA ALA A 155 16.25 -3.08 -4.25
C ALA A 155 15.54 -3.95 -3.21
N VAL A 156 14.69 -3.35 -2.36
CA VAL A 156 13.90 -4.08 -1.35
C VAL A 156 12.94 -5.06 -2.01
N CYS A 157 12.19 -4.64 -3.03
CA CYS A 157 11.28 -5.52 -3.74
C CYS A 157 12.03 -6.64 -4.48
N ALA A 158 13.08 -6.32 -5.24
CA ALA A 158 13.85 -7.30 -6.00
C ALA A 158 14.63 -8.30 -5.12
N ALA A 159 14.92 -7.95 -3.86
CA ALA A 159 15.55 -8.86 -2.89
C ALA A 159 14.57 -9.90 -2.34
N ASN A 160 13.25 -9.70 -2.50
CA ASN A 160 12.22 -10.53 -1.92
C ASN A 160 11.43 -11.32 -2.96
N LEU A 161 10.92 -12.50 -2.57
CA LEU A 161 10.02 -13.30 -3.41
C LEU A 161 8.63 -12.66 -3.50
N TYR A 162 8.17 -12.06 -2.42
CA TYR A 162 6.82 -11.51 -2.27
C TYR A 162 6.86 -10.08 -1.78
N ALA A 163 5.76 -9.36 -1.96
CA ALA A 163 5.57 -8.03 -1.37
C ALA A 163 4.11 -7.78 -1.03
N VAL A 164 3.89 -6.99 0.02
CA VAL A 164 2.60 -6.38 0.35
C VAL A 164 2.78 -4.86 0.32
N SER A 165 1.98 -4.17 -0.50
CA SER A 165 1.92 -2.71 -0.56
C SER A 165 0.71 -2.18 0.17
N LEU A 166 0.92 -1.13 0.97
CA LEU A 166 -0.11 -0.48 1.77
C LEU A 166 -0.43 0.89 1.19
N HIS A 167 -1.68 1.09 0.82
CA HIS A 167 -2.22 2.32 0.27
C HIS A 167 -3.44 2.80 1.05
N GLY A 168 -3.76 4.06 0.89
CA GLY A 168 -4.96 4.66 1.42
C GLY A 168 -5.76 5.32 0.32
N PHE A 169 -7.08 5.10 0.32
CA PHE A 169 -7.97 5.82 -0.57
C PHE A 169 -8.93 6.74 0.20
N GLY A 170 -9.44 7.75 -0.49
CA GLY A 170 -10.21 8.85 0.06
C GLY A 170 -11.62 8.49 0.50
N PRO A 171 -12.36 9.47 1.06
CA PRO A 171 -13.72 9.28 1.52
C PRO A 171 -14.63 9.09 0.32
N ASP A 172 -15.20 7.92 0.21
CA ASP A 172 -16.09 7.58 -0.88
C ASP A 172 -17.48 7.25 -0.38
N THR A 173 -18.40 7.22 -1.32
CA THR A 173 -19.82 6.94 -1.10
C THR A 173 -20.12 5.48 -0.76
N GLY A 174 -19.10 4.64 -0.57
CA GLY A 174 -19.21 3.24 -0.20
C GLY A 174 -19.27 2.99 1.32
N PRO A 175 -19.22 1.72 1.75
CA PRO A 175 -19.12 1.36 3.16
C PRO A 175 -17.98 2.09 3.83
N ALA A 176 -18.23 2.66 5.02
CA ALA A 176 -17.27 3.56 5.68
C ALA A 176 -15.89 2.92 5.91
N LYS A 177 -15.84 1.64 6.29
CA LYS A 177 -14.59 0.90 6.53
C LYS A 177 -14.42 -0.18 5.47
N GLN A 178 -13.39 -0.03 4.63
CA GLN A 178 -13.15 -0.90 3.50
C GLN A 178 -11.69 -1.28 3.36
N ILE A 179 -11.46 -2.49 2.86
CA ILE A 179 -10.17 -2.98 2.35
C ILE A 179 -10.42 -3.53 0.95
N LEU A 180 -9.70 -2.98 -0.03
CA LEU A 180 -9.66 -3.53 -1.37
C LEU A 180 -8.32 -4.21 -1.58
N ILE A 181 -8.35 -5.48 -1.98
CA ILE A 181 -7.15 -6.30 -2.17
C ILE A 181 -6.90 -6.48 -3.65
N GLY A 182 -5.73 -6.10 -4.11
CA GLY A 182 -5.30 -6.26 -5.50
C GLY A 182 -3.91 -6.87 -5.61
N GLY A 183 -3.29 -6.69 -6.77
CA GLY A 183 -1.97 -7.22 -7.07
C GLY A 183 -2.00 -8.49 -7.92
N ARG A 184 -0.79 -8.95 -8.30
CA ARG A 184 -0.63 -10.10 -9.20
C ARG A 184 -0.53 -11.43 -8.46
N ASP A 185 -0.21 -11.44 -7.17
CA ASP A 185 -0.11 -12.67 -6.39
C ASP A 185 -1.49 -13.14 -5.91
N GLN A 186 -2.12 -13.96 -6.72
CA GLN A 186 -3.47 -14.46 -6.48
C GLN A 186 -3.58 -15.33 -5.22
N ARG A 187 -2.49 -16.06 -4.86
CA ARG A 187 -2.49 -16.87 -3.63
C ARG A 187 -2.42 -15.98 -2.39
N LEU A 188 -1.52 -14.99 -2.42
CA LEU A 188 -1.41 -14.04 -1.32
C LEU A 188 -2.71 -13.23 -1.16
N THR A 189 -3.34 -12.83 -2.26
CA THR A 189 -4.64 -12.14 -2.26
C THR A 189 -5.73 -12.98 -1.56
N ARG A 190 -5.83 -14.29 -1.87
CA ARG A 190 -6.77 -15.18 -1.20
C ARG A 190 -6.45 -15.34 0.28
N ASN A 191 -5.17 -15.53 0.62
CA ASN A 191 -4.72 -15.66 2.01
C ASN A 191 -5.05 -14.39 2.82
N LEU A 192 -4.83 -13.20 2.25
CA LEU A 192 -5.18 -11.93 2.87
C LEU A 192 -6.68 -11.83 3.13
N LYS A 193 -7.52 -12.11 2.12
CA LYS A 193 -8.97 -12.05 2.28
C LYS A 193 -9.46 -12.98 3.40
N ALA A 194 -8.99 -14.22 3.42
CA ALA A 194 -9.36 -15.18 4.45
C ALA A 194 -8.83 -14.78 5.84
N ALA A 195 -7.60 -14.22 5.90
CA ALA A 195 -7.02 -13.76 7.16
C ALA A 195 -7.80 -12.58 7.75
N PHE A 196 -8.21 -11.61 6.94
CA PHE A 196 -9.05 -10.51 7.43
C PHE A 196 -10.33 -11.02 8.08
N THR A 197 -11.00 -12.01 7.46
CA THR A 197 -12.18 -12.64 8.05
C THR A 197 -11.85 -13.35 9.37
N ARG A 198 -10.78 -14.13 9.43
CA ARG A 198 -10.35 -14.85 10.65
C ARG A 198 -10.05 -13.90 11.82
N HIS A 199 -9.53 -12.71 11.50
CA HIS A 199 -9.16 -11.69 12.48
C HIS A 199 -10.29 -10.67 12.73
N GLY A 200 -11.52 -10.99 12.33
CA GLY A 200 -12.72 -10.22 12.64
C GLY A 200 -12.94 -8.97 11.80
N LEU A 201 -12.14 -8.74 10.75
CA LEU A 201 -12.37 -7.66 9.78
C LEU A 201 -13.26 -8.20 8.65
N THR A 202 -14.55 -8.13 8.86
CA THR A 202 -15.57 -8.68 7.97
C THR A 202 -16.89 -7.95 8.15
N THR A 203 -17.86 -8.25 7.29
CA THR A 203 -19.25 -7.84 7.44
C THR A 203 -20.06 -8.91 8.20
N GLY A 204 -21.26 -8.54 8.69
CA GLY A 204 -22.13 -9.48 9.42
C GLY A 204 -21.66 -9.78 10.84
N THR A 205 -20.90 -8.89 11.46
CA THR A 205 -20.40 -9.04 12.84
C THR A 205 -21.50 -8.91 13.90
N GLY A 206 -22.68 -8.40 13.54
CA GLY A 206 -23.76 -8.06 14.45
C GLY A 206 -23.61 -6.68 15.14
N ASP A 207 -22.46 -6.04 15.02
CA ASP A 207 -22.23 -4.64 15.41
C ASP A 207 -21.80 -3.83 14.17
N PRO A 208 -22.65 -2.97 13.61
CA PRO A 208 -22.33 -2.17 12.43
C PRO A 208 -21.07 -1.30 12.58
N GLU A 209 -20.72 -0.94 13.81
CA GLU A 209 -19.52 -0.16 14.08
C GLU A 209 -18.21 -0.97 13.91
N LEU A 210 -18.28 -2.29 13.97
CA LEU A 210 -17.14 -3.19 13.76
C LEU A 210 -17.05 -3.69 12.32
N GLU A 211 -18.05 -3.46 11.50
CA GLU A 211 -18.06 -3.99 10.13
C GLU A 211 -16.98 -3.38 9.25
N VAL A 212 -16.32 -4.26 8.50
CA VAL A 212 -15.34 -3.90 7.47
C VAL A 212 -15.67 -4.68 6.20
N THR A 213 -15.84 -3.98 5.10
CA THR A 213 -16.01 -4.62 3.79
C THR A 213 -14.66 -4.96 3.18
N VAL A 214 -14.39 -6.24 2.99
CA VAL A 214 -13.15 -6.73 2.35
C VAL A 214 -13.46 -7.29 0.98
N THR A 215 -12.93 -6.65 -0.06
CA THR A 215 -13.20 -6.99 -1.46
C THR A 215 -11.89 -7.28 -2.19
N VAL A 216 -11.91 -8.21 -3.12
CA VAL A 216 -10.83 -8.39 -4.10
C VAL A 216 -11.16 -7.53 -5.32
N ALA A 217 -10.22 -6.70 -5.72
CA ALA A 217 -10.36 -5.83 -6.89
C ALA A 217 -10.54 -6.66 -8.16
N GLY A 218 -11.56 -6.31 -8.93
CA GLY A 218 -11.78 -6.92 -10.25
C GLY A 218 -10.76 -6.41 -11.28
N SER A 219 -10.57 -7.18 -12.34
CA SER A 219 -9.80 -6.73 -13.50
C SER A 219 -10.43 -5.46 -14.08
N GLY A 220 -9.62 -4.43 -14.30
CA GLY A 220 -10.09 -3.12 -14.78
C GLY A 220 -10.44 -2.11 -13.69
N SER A 221 -10.40 -2.49 -12.41
CA SER A 221 -10.43 -1.50 -11.32
C SER A 221 -9.14 -0.67 -11.34
N PRO A 222 -9.21 0.67 -11.25
CA PRO A 222 -8.01 1.52 -11.22
C PRO A 222 -7.12 1.27 -9.99
N LEU A 223 -7.66 0.64 -8.95
CA LEU A 223 -6.95 0.33 -7.71
C LEU A 223 -6.58 -1.17 -7.60
N ASN A 224 -6.62 -1.93 -8.70
CA ASN A 224 -6.35 -3.37 -8.65
C ASN A 224 -4.88 -3.74 -8.49
N GLY A 225 -3.94 -2.80 -8.71
CA GLY A 225 -2.51 -3.01 -8.49
C GLY A 225 -1.86 -4.10 -9.35
N ASP A 226 -2.48 -4.54 -10.45
CA ASP A 226 -2.02 -5.66 -11.27
C ASP A 226 -1.06 -5.28 -12.40
N ASP A 227 -0.76 -3.98 -12.58
CA ASP A 227 0.22 -3.53 -13.56
C ASP A 227 1.62 -4.09 -13.23
N PRO A 228 2.33 -4.72 -14.18
CA PRO A 228 3.71 -5.20 -13.97
C PRO A 228 4.70 -4.11 -13.54
N ALA A 229 4.45 -2.85 -13.92
CA ALA A 229 5.28 -1.72 -13.53
C ALA A 229 5.05 -1.27 -12.08
N ASN A 230 3.91 -1.63 -11.47
CA ASN A 230 3.64 -1.29 -10.07
C ASN A 230 4.74 -1.88 -9.17
N ILE A 231 5.27 -1.05 -8.28
CA ILE A 231 6.40 -1.40 -7.41
C ILE A 231 6.16 -2.70 -6.62
N VAL A 232 4.93 -2.99 -6.21
CA VAL A 232 4.59 -4.22 -5.48
C VAL A 232 4.84 -5.47 -6.30
N ASN A 233 4.79 -5.38 -7.62
CA ASN A 233 5.02 -6.48 -8.55
C ASN A 233 6.49 -6.59 -9.02
N ARG A 234 7.38 -5.73 -8.53
CA ARG A 234 8.81 -5.73 -8.90
C ARG A 234 9.64 -6.68 -8.02
N THR A 235 8.99 -7.69 -7.47
CA THR A 235 9.61 -8.79 -6.71
C THR A 235 10.24 -9.83 -7.62
N ARG A 236 10.95 -10.79 -7.04
CA ARG A 236 11.56 -11.92 -7.78
C ARG A 236 10.52 -12.84 -8.43
N SER A 237 9.32 -12.93 -7.86
CA SER A 237 8.19 -13.66 -8.45
C SER A 237 7.42 -12.84 -9.51
N ALA A 238 7.77 -11.58 -9.73
CA ALA A 238 7.06 -10.61 -10.56
C ALA A 238 5.58 -10.46 -10.14
N ALA A 239 5.28 -10.64 -8.86
CA ALA A 239 3.95 -10.58 -8.29
C ALA A 239 4.02 -10.13 -6.83
N GLY A 240 2.98 -9.41 -6.38
CA GLY A 240 2.77 -9.00 -5.01
C GLY A 240 1.29 -8.76 -4.74
N ALA A 241 0.93 -8.33 -3.55
CA ALA A 241 -0.43 -7.95 -3.18
C ALA A 241 -0.48 -6.49 -2.76
N GLN A 242 -1.48 -5.76 -3.24
CA GLN A 242 -1.77 -4.37 -2.88
C GLN A 242 -2.99 -4.30 -1.98
N LEU A 243 -2.91 -3.52 -0.91
CA LEU A 243 -4.01 -3.24 0.00
C LEU A 243 -4.36 -1.76 -0.07
N GLU A 244 -5.57 -1.47 -0.50
CA GLU A 244 -6.18 -0.15 -0.46
C GLU A 244 -7.08 -0.06 0.77
N ILE A 245 -6.80 0.87 1.66
CA ILE A 245 -7.43 0.99 2.97
C ILE A 245 -8.20 2.30 3.02
N SER A 246 -9.52 2.26 3.24
CA SER A 246 -10.32 3.49 3.31
C SER A 246 -9.85 4.41 4.44
N THR A 247 -10.01 5.72 4.26
CA THR A 247 -9.71 6.72 5.30
C THR A 247 -10.45 6.40 6.60
N ALA A 248 -11.71 5.98 6.52
CA ALA A 248 -12.51 5.64 7.70
C ALA A 248 -11.91 4.47 8.50
N LEU A 249 -11.43 3.43 7.83
CA LEU A 249 -10.77 2.30 8.51
C LEU A 249 -9.43 2.72 9.09
N ARG A 250 -8.59 3.45 8.32
CA ARG A 250 -7.31 3.96 8.82
C ARG A 250 -7.50 4.82 10.06
N THR A 251 -8.46 5.75 10.03
CA THR A 251 -8.79 6.60 11.19
C THR A 251 -9.22 5.76 12.40
N ALA A 252 -10.02 4.72 12.20
CA ALA A 252 -10.51 3.86 13.27
C ALA A 252 -9.42 3.04 13.99
N MET A 253 -8.23 2.92 13.40
CA MET A 253 -7.10 2.18 13.98
C MET A 253 -6.31 2.98 15.02
N PHE A 254 -6.53 4.30 15.13
CA PHE A 254 -5.75 5.19 15.98
C PHE A 254 -6.65 5.94 16.97
N GLY A 255 -6.17 6.18 18.16
CA GLY A 255 -6.85 7.01 19.15
C GLY A 255 -6.91 8.49 18.76
N ASP A 256 -5.86 8.94 18.07
CA ASP A 256 -5.75 10.27 17.47
C ASP A 256 -5.07 10.12 16.10
N PHE A 257 -5.76 10.56 15.06
CA PHE A 257 -5.29 10.43 13.67
C PHE A 257 -4.56 11.71 13.18
N ASP A 258 -4.55 12.75 13.98
CA ASP A 258 -4.02 14.07 13.61
C ASP A 258 -2.49 14.10 13.65
N GLY A 259 -1.88 13.90 12.49
CA GLY A 259 -0.44 13.90 12.31
C GLY A 259 0.27 12.59 12.68
N ALA A 260 1.43 12.38 12.09
CA ALA A 260 2.18 11.13 12.20
C ALA A 260 2.65 10.84 13.65
N ALA A 261 2.97 11.85 14.45
CA ALA A 261 3.38 11.67 15.84
C ALA A 261 2.23 11.08 16.66
N ARG A 262 1.03 11.67 16.56
CA ARG A 262 -0.15 11.19 17.26
C ARG A 262 -0.57 9.80 16.86
N ARG A 263 -0.53 9.49 15.55
CA ARG A 263 -0.79 8.14 15.08
C ARG A 263 0.15 7.12 15.71
N ARG A 264 1.45 7.40 15.77
CA ARG A 264 2.42 6.49 16.41
C ARG A 264 2.18 6.28 17.91
N GLU A 265 1.79 7.33 18.62
CA GLU A 265 1.49 7.26 20.05
C GLU A 265 0.21 6.49 20.34
N THR A 266 -0.77 6.55 19.43
CA THR A 266 -2.14 6.07 19.68
C THR A 266 -2.55 4.88 18.80
N ALA A 267 -1.63 4.29 18.05
CA ALA A 267 -1.86 3.10 17.24
C ALA A 267 -2.34 1.91 18.10
N GLY A 268 -3.57 1.48 17.90
CA GLY A 268 -4.19 0.41 18.69
C GLY A 268 -4.42 0.75 20.17
N VAL A 269 -4.17 2.00 20.56
CA VAL A 269 -4.38 2.49 21.93
C VAL A 269 -5.68 3.26 22.00
N GLY A 270 -6.60 2.84 22.87
CA GLY A 270 -7.89 3.51 23.02
C GLY A 270 -9.01 2.52 23.33
N PRO A 271 -10.27 2.88 23.06
CA PRO A 271 -11.38 1.98 23.23
C PRO A 271 -11.16 0.64 22.49
N VAL A 272 -11.80 -0.41 22.98
CA VAL A 272 -11.69 -1.79 22.44
C VAL A 272 -11.80 -1.85 20.91
N ARG A 273 -12.58 -0.97 20.30
CA ARG A 273 -12.75 -0.87 18.83
C ARG A 273 -11.48 -0.51 18.09
N GLN A 274 -10.68 0.42 18.61
CA GLN A 274 -9.42 0.81 17.96
C GLN A 274 -8.39 -0.31 18.02
N ALA A 275 -8.27 -0.93 19.20
CA ALA A 275 -7.44 -2.12 19.34
C ALA A 275 -7.90 -3.26 18.41
N HIS A 276 -9.21 -3.43 18.22
CA HIS A 276 -9.78 -4.40 17.29
C HIS A 276 -9.34 -4.14 15.84
N PHE A 277 -9.50 -2.92 15.34
CA PHE A 277 -9.13 -2.61 13.97
C PHE A 277 -7.63 -2.65 13.73
N TRP A 278 -6.84 -2.10 14.65
CA TRP A 278 -5.38 -2.12 14.55
C TRP A 278 -4.81 -3.53 14.60
N ASN A 279 -5.12 -4.27 15.67
CA ASN A 279 -4.61 -5.63 15.86
C ASN A 279 -5.15 -6.57 14.78
N GLY A 280 -6.45 -6.50 14.50
CA GLY A 280 -7.10 -7.30 13.47
C GLY A 280 -6.44 -7.11 12.10
N PHE A 281 -6.09 -5.88 11.73
CA PHE A 281 -5.42 -5.61 10.46
C PHE A 281 -3.97 -6.12 10.45
N VAL A 282 -3.19 -5.74 11.46
CA VAL A 282 -1.76 -6.10 11.53
C VAL A 282 -1.59 -7.61 11.60
N ASP A 283 -2.38 -8.29 12.45
CA ASP A 283 -2.27 -9.74 12.64
C ASP A 283 -2.81 -10.50 11.43
N ALA A 284 -3.86 -10.01 10.77
CA ALA A 284 -4.35 -10.62 9.53
C ALA A 284 -3.30 -10.59 8.42
N VAL A 285 -2.63 -9.45 8.22
CA VAL A 285 -1.59 -9.37 7.18
C VAL A 285 -0.40 -10.25 7.53
N ARG A 286 0.03 -10.27 8.79
CA ARG A 286 1.11 -11.16 9.25
C ARG A 286 0.77 -12.65 9.08
N ASP A 287 -0.44 -13.06 9.45
CA ASP A 287 -0.94 -14.43 9.29
C ASP A 287 -0.99 -14.82 7.79
N ALA A 288 -1.54 -13.96 6.96
CA ALA A 288 -1.60 -14.21 5.52
C ALA A 288 -0.22 -14.39 4.89
N VAL A 289 0.74 -13.54 5.28
CA VAL A 289 2.12 -13.61 4.80
C VAL A 289 2.83 -14.86 5.32
N ASP A 290 2.69 -15.20 6.61
CA ASP A 290 3.31 -16.42 7.17
C ASP A 290 2.78 -17.69 6.49
N ARG A 291 1.46 -17.78 6.29
CA ARG A 291 0.84 -18.87 5.52
C ARG A 291 1.36 -18.95 4.09
N HIS A 292 1.49 -17.78 3.45
CA HIS A 292 1.98 -17.72 2.07
C HIS A 292 3.43 -18.18 1.96
N GLU A 293 4.31 -17.73 2.85
CA GLU A 293 5.72 -18.13 2.94
C GLU A 293 5.87 -19.64 3.21
N ARG A 294 4.93 -20.24 3.96
CA ARG A 294 4.86 -21.69 4.21
C ARG A 294 4.24 -22.49 3.06
N GLY A 295 3.81 -21.85 2.00
CA GLY A 295 3.16 -22.54 0.87
C GLY A 295 1.72 -22.97 1.17
N LEU A 296 1.09 -22.47 2.24
CA LEU A 296 -0.26 -22.83 2.65
C LEU A 296 -1.30 -21.94 1.94
N ASP A 297 -2.39 -22.55 1.53
CA ASP A 297 -3.57 -21.84 1.02
C ASP A 297 -4.47 -21.35 2.15
N ALA A 298 -5.42 -20.46 1.79
CA ALA A 298 -6.35 -19.81 2.71
C ALA A 298 -7.32 -20.79 3.38
#